data_6c8248404d14bdd07b7987364d3c7491
#
_entry.id   6c8248404d14bdd07b7987364d3c7491
#
_cell.length_a   1.000
_cell.length_b   1.000
_cell.length_c   1.000
_cell.angle_alpha   90.00
_cell.angle_beta   90.00
_cell.angle_gamma   90.00
#
_symmetry.space_group_name_H-M   'P 1'
#
loop_
_entity.id
_entity.type
_entity.pdbx_description
1 polymer ?
#
loop_
_entity_poly.entity_id
_entity_poly.type
_entity_poly.pdbx_seq_one_letter_code
_entity_poly.pdbx_strand_id
1 'polypeptide(L)'
;MPNFRPLAIALGISLATLVPTHDAFAAAKKKAARAPAVSAQCSDFYDATNAGWLKANPVPQTGATTALGQLVDRSRQQQRELLDAAMKAPQGNVQKLLGDFWASGLDEAAVEADGSNPIAPLLTRINAIKKAKDVPASIAALHQVGIPVAFNFGPDVDLKALDRHIGYFMQGGMGLPDPAFYTRTDADTVALMGRYRNYVKQILALTGTPAAKLDAEAQSVIALETELARNAQSLAGINNPFNNYAPISTKELNSRYRNLQLDAFLKAQGVDDDLVSLADPGLFKQLDGMVTKLKPDQWKAYLRWRVGDSMAPYLSKAYRDAEFEFRGRVLRGETLPPQRWEDVLEAINVAAGPMLGREYAARYLSAEDRRQAAWIVDKVRE
;
A
#
# COMPACT_ATOMS: atom_id res chain seq x y z
N MET A 1 8.90 26.27 -15.55
CA MET A 1 8.02 25.10 -15.64
C MET A 1 8.62 24.06 -14.71
N PRO A 2 8.06 23.78 -13.55
CA PRO A 2 8.55 22.72 -12.67
C PRO A 2 8.03 21.38 -13.18
N ASN A 3 8.95 20.44 -13.40
CA ASN A 3 8.67 19.09 -13.85
C ASN A 3 7.84 18.34 -12.83
N PHE A 4 6.64 17.94 -13.20
CA PHE A 4 5.84 16.95 -12.47
C PHE A 4 6.59 15.61 -12.43
N ARG A 5 6.82 15.10 -11.24
CA ARG A 5 7.28 13.73 -11.03
C ARG A 5 6.06 12.86 -10.80
N PRO A 6 5.84 11.81 -11.58
CA PRO A 6 4.79 10.86 -11.29
C PRO A 6 5.16 10.09 -10.03
N LEU A 7 4.37 10.24 -8.97
CA LEU A 7 4.37 9.33 -7.84
C LEU A 7 3.62 8.08 -8.31
N ALA A 8 4.35 7.06 -8.73
CA ALA A 8 3.76 5.77 -9.03
C ALA A 8 3.34 5.13 -7.70
N ILE A 9 2.07 5.23 -7.38
CA ILE A 9 1.48 4.42 -6.31
C ILE A 9 1.38 2.99 -6.85
N ALA A 10 2.35 2.15 -6.48
CA ALA A 10 2.23 0.72 -6.70
C ALA A 10 1.12 0.19 -5.78
N LEU A 11 -0.11 0.10 -6.31
CA LEU A 11 -1.15 -0.70 -5.69
C LEU A 11 -0.70 -2.16 -5.79
N GLY A 12 -0.19 -2.71 -4.70
CA GLY A 12 0.03 -4.13 -4.56
C GLY A 12 -1.32 -4.85 -4.58
N ILE A 13 -1.70 -5.38 -5.73
CA ILE A 13 -2.85 -6.28 -5.86
C ILE A 13 -2.43 -7.62 -5.29
N SER A 14 -2.73 -7.85 -4.02
CA SER A 14 -2.68 -9.19 -3.42
C SER A 14 -3.91 -9.96 -3.88
N LEU A 15 -3.76 -10.79 -4.89
CA LEU A 15 -4.76 -11.79 -5.27
C LEU A 15 -4.80 -12.84 -4.14
N ALA A 16 -5.77 -12.72 -3.23
CA ALA A 16 -6.11 -13.79 -2.31
C ALA A 16 -6.87 -14.88 -3.08
N THR A 17 -6.19 -15.98 -3.40
CA THR A 17 -6.84 -17.18 -3.92
C THR A 17 -7.54 -17.89 -2.77
N LEU A 18 -8.86 -17.90 -2.80
CA LEU A 18 -9.70 -18.77 -1.99
C LEU A 18 -9.44 -20.24 -2.41
N VAL A 19 -8.90 -21.02 -1.49
CA VAL A 19 -8.80 -22.49 -1.62
C VAL A 19 -10.09 -23.09 -1.05
N PRO A 20 -10.90 -23.83 -1.83
CA PRO A 20 -12.02 -24.57 -1.28
C PRO A 20 -11.52 -25.84 -0.58
N THR A 21 -11.93 -26.06 0.65
CA THR A 21 -11.76 -27.32 1.39
C THR A 21 -12.63 -28.40 0.77
N HIS A 22 -12.00 -29.47 0.27
CA HIS A 22 -12.72 -30.66 -0.17
C HIS A 22 -12.86 -31.65 0.98
N ASP A 23 -14.09 -31.85 1.44
CA ASP A 23 -14.48 -32.99 2.25
C ASP A 23 -14.58 -34.25 1.40
N ALA A 24 -14.02 -35.33 1.94
CA ALA A 24 -13.93 -36.62 1.31
C ALA A 24 -15.30 -37.32 1.21
N PHE A 25 -15.72 -37.69 -0.01
CA PHE A 25 -16.73 -38.72 -0.22
C PHE A 25 -16.06 -40.02 -0.69
N ALA A 26 -16.08 -41.01 0.17
CA ALA A 26 -15.78 -42.40 -0.20
C ALA A 26 -16.98 -43.00 -0.94
N ALA A 27 -16.80 -43.38 -2.18
CA ALA A 27 -17.80 -44.14 -2.93
C ALA A 27 -17.19 -45.36 -3.68
N ALA A 28 -17.95 -46.39 -3.61
CA ALA A 28 -17.71 -47.78 -3.96
C ALA A 28 -17.12 -48.06 -5.36
N LYS A 29 -16.21 -49.03 -5.40
CA LYS A 29 -15.67 -49.66 -6.64
C LYS A 29 -16.76 -50.36 -7.44
N LYS A 30 -17.11 -49.85 -8.62
CA LYS A 30 -17.65 -50.62 -9.74
C LYS A 30 -16.61 -50.69 -10.84
N LYS A 31 -16.19 -51.91 -11.24
CA LYS A 31 -15.37 -52.13 -12.44
C LYS A 31 -16.14 -51.66 -13.66
N ALA A 32 -15.76 -50.55 -14.23
CA ALA A 32 -16.23 -50.09 -15.53
C ALA A 32 -15.17 -50.37 -16.59
N ALA A 33 -15.63 -50.70 -17.80
CA ALA A 33 -14.82 -51.01 -18.96
C ALA A 33 -13.82 -49.89 -19.26
N ARG A 34 -12.60 -50.29 -19.63
CA ARG A 34 -11.47 -49.41 -19.94
C ARG A 34 -11.81 -48.57 -21.17
N ALA A 35 -12.23 -47.32 -20.96
CA ALA A 35 -12.31 -46.31 -22.02
C ALA A 35 -10.91 -46.10 -22.64
N PRO A 36 -10.80 -45.73 -23.94
CA PRO A 36 -9.50 -45.44 -24.54
C PRO A 36 -8.78 -44.42 -23.72
N ALA A 37 -7.48 -44.60 -23.47
CA ALA A 37 -6.65 -43.72 -22.69
C ALA A 37 -6.66 -42.33 -23.33
N VAL A 38 -7.40 -41.40 -22.74
CA VAL A 38 -7.34 -39.99 -23.08
C VAL A 38 -5.93 -39.56 -22.78
N SER A 39 -5.26 -38.82 -23.69
CA SER A 39 -3.91 -38.35 -23.45
C SER A 39 -3.91 -37.50 -22.15
N ALA A 40 -2.84 -37.56 -21.37
CA ALA A 40 -2.73 -36.80 -20.12
C ALA A 40 -3.06 -35.32 -20.33
N GLN A 41 -2.72 -34.74 -21.48
CA GLN A 41 -3.04 -33.40 -21.91
C GLN A 41 -4.54 -33.13 -22.10
N CYS A 42 -5.33 -34.14 -22.43
CA CYS A 42 -6.79 -34.02 -22.58
C CYS A 42 -7.55 -34.32 -21.27
N SER A 43 -6.90 -34.95 -20.28
CA SER A 43 -7.50 -35.24 -18.98
C SER A 43 -7.23 -34.16 -17.97
N ASP A 44 -6.00 -33.65 -17.96
CA ASP A 44 -5.59 -32.50 -17.11
C ASP A 44 -4.45 -31.76 -17.80
N PHE A 45 -4.81 -30.68 -18.50
CA PHE A 45 -3.85 -29.85 -19.22
C PHE A 45 -2.88 -29.13 -18.29
N TYR A 46 -3.36 -28.69 -17.12
CA TYR A 46 -2.53 -27.98 -16.15
C TYR A 46 -1.43 -28.90 -15.62
N ASP A 47 -1.80 -30.08 -15.12
CA ASP A 47 -0.83 -31.02 -14.59
C ASP A 47 0.12 -31.53 -15.69
N ALA A 48 -0.38 -31.87 -16.88
CA ALA A 48 0.47 -32.30 -17.98
C ALA A 48 1.51 -31.26 -18.39
N THR A 49 1.16 -29.97 -18.29
CA THR A 49 2.04 -28.87 -18.68
C THR A 49 3.01 -28.49 -17.55
N ASN A 50 2.55 -28.53 -16.31
CA ASN A 50 3.29 -27.99 -15.16
C ASN A 50 3.94 -29.05 -14.26
N ALA A 51 3.65 -30.36 -14.44
CA ALA A 51 4.14 -31.44 -13.57
C ALA A 51 5.65 -31.43 -13.36
N GLY A 52 6.44 -31.13 -14.38
CA GLY A 52 7.89 -31.03 -14.30
C GLY A 52 8.35 -29.89 -13.40
N TRP A 53 7.73 -28.72 -13.56
CA TRP A 53 8.02 -27.55 -12.74
C TRP A 53 7.57 -27.75 -11.28
N LEU A 54 6.37 -28.27 -11.04
CA LEU A 54 5.84 -28.56 -9.71
C LEU A 54 6.71 -29.55 -8.96
N LYS A 55 7.21 -30.60 -9.64
CA LYS A 55 8.13 -31.57 -9.05
C LYS A 55 9.48 -30.95 -8.67
N ALA A 56 9.99 -30.04 -9.49
CA ALA A 56 11.25 -29.36 -9.24
C ALA A 56 11.14 -28.25 -8.17
N ASN A 57 9.93 -27.75 -7.90
CA ASN A 57 9.66 -26.64 -7.00
C ASN A 57 8.59 -27.03 -5.98
N PRO A 58 8.88 -27.91 -5.01
CA PRO A 58 7.93 -28.32 -3.98
C PRO A 58 7.48 -27.10 -3.17
N VAL A 59 6.23 -27.13 -2.71
CA VAL A 59 5.70 -26.09 -1.84
C VAL A 59 6.54 -25.99 -0.57
N PRO A 60 7.09 -24.83 -0.20
CA PRO A 60 7.87 -24.66 1.02
C PRO A 60 6.97 -24.87 2.23
N GLN A 61 7.58 -25.13 3.40
CA GLN A 61 6.83 -25.30 4.66
C GLN A 61 6.02 -24.05 5.03
N THR A 62 6.44 -22.88 4.57
CA THR A 62 5.77 -21.60 4.79
C THR A 62 5.65 -20.86 3.45
N GLY A 63 4.42 -20.39 3.16
CA GLY A 63 4.15 -19.60 1.96
C GLY A 63 3.77 -20.42 0.73
N ALA A 64 3.97 -19.84 -0.43
CA ALA A 64 3.66 -20.43 -1.74
C ALA A 64 4.86 -20.28 -2.68
N THR A 65 5.00 -21.23 -3.60
CA THR A 65 5.98 -21.16 -4.69
C THR A 65 5.24 -20.94 -6.01
N THR A 66 5.60 -19.89 -6.73
CA THR A 66 5.09 -19.61 -8.08
C THR A 66 6.27 -19.27 -9.01
N ALA A 67 6.13 -19.55 -10.30
CA ALA A 67 7.14 -19.16 -11.29
C ALA A 67 7.39 -17.64 -11.29
N LEU A 68 6.32 -16.86 -11.17
CA LEU A 68 6.43 -15.39 -11.06
C LEU A 68 7.12 -14.98 -9.76
N GLY A 69 6.82 -15.63 -8.63
CA GLY A 69 7.51 -15.37 -7.35
C GLY A 69 9.01 -15.57 -7.46
N GLN A 70 9.46 -16.66 -8.09
CA GLN A 70 10.90 -16.90 -8.32
C GLN A 70 11.55 -15.83 -9.20
N LEU A 71 10.83 -15.29 -10.20
CA LEU A 71 11.34 -14.17 -11.01
C LEU A 71 11.44 -12.88 -10.17
N VAL A 72 10.47 -12.62 -9.31
CA VAL A 72 10.51 -11.47 -8.38
C VAL A 72 11.69 -11.60 -7.43
N ASP A 73 11.91 -12.76 -6.82
CA ASP A 73 13.03 -13.00 -5.90
C ASP A 73 14.37 -12.83 -6.61
N ARG A 74 14.51 -13.36 -7.83
CA ARG A 74 15.69 -13.15 -8.66
C ARG A 74 15.92 -11.66 -8.96
N SER A 75 14.86 -10.95 -9.34
CA SER A 75 14.94 -9.52 -9.62
C SER A 75 15.37 -8.73 -8.38
N ARG A 76 14.81 -9.03 -7.21
CA ARG A 76 15.22 -8.42 -5.94
C ARG A 76 16.69 -8.66 -5.63
N GLN A 77 17.16 -9.88 -5.80
CA GLN A 77 18.57 -10.21 -5.58
C GLN A 77 19.50 -9.46 -6.56
N GLN A 78 19.11 -9.36 -7.83
CA GLN A 78 19.87 -8.61 -8.83
C GLN A 78 19.87 -7.10 -8.53
N GLN A 79 18.75 -6.55 -8.06
CA GLN A 79 18.69 -5.15 -7.60
C GLN A 79 19.60 -4.92 -6.39
N ARG A 80 19.60 -5.84 -5.43
CA ARG A 80 20.52 -5.81 -4.29
C ARG A 80 21.99 -5.78 -4.73
N GLU A 81 22.38 -6.65 -5.66
CA GLU A 81 23.74 -6.69 -6.19
C GLU A 81 24.14 -5.37 -6.88
N LEU A 82 23.19 -4.73 -7.60
CA LEU A 82 23.41 -3.41 -8.19
C LEU A 82 23.64 -2.33 -7.13
N LEU A 83 22.83 -2.34 -6.07
CA LEU A 83 22.91 -1.36 -4.99
C LEU A 83 24.17 -1.57 -4.15
N ASP A 84 24.56 -2.81 -3.89
CA ASP A 84 25.83 -3.14 -3.22
C ASP A 84 27.05 -2.68 -4.04
N ALA A 85 26.99 -2.82 -5.37
CA ALA A 85 28.02 -2.31 -6.26
C ALA A 85 28.05 -0.77 -6.30
N ALA A 86 26.88 -0.15 -6.38
CA ALA A 86 26.74 1.31 -6.37
C ALA A 86 27.22 1.94 -5.06
N MET A 87 26.97 1.29 -3.93
CA MET A 87 27.48 1.70 -2.61
C MET A 87 29.01 1.67 -2.56
N LYS A 88 29.64 0.61 -3.11
CA LYS A 88 31.09 0.41 -3.04
C LYS A 88 31.88 1.26 -4.02
N ALA A 89 31.40 1.38 -5.27
CA ALA A 89 32.12 2.03 -6.36
C ALA A 89 31.16 2.60 -7.41
N PRO A 90 30.47 3.71 -7.11
CA PRO A 90 29.48 4.30 -8.02
C PRO A 90 30.14 4.81 -9.31
N GLN A 91 29.53 4.51 -10.46
CA GLN A 91 29.98 4.92 -11.80
C GLN A 91 29.25 6.17 -12.30
N GLY A 92 28.84 7.06 -11.42
CA GLY A 92 28.16 8.31 -11.75
C GLY A 92 27.15 8.74 -10.69
N ASN A 93 26.53 9.89 -10.92
CA ASN A 93 25.67 10.53 -9.90
C ASN A 93 24.44 9.70 -9.54
N VAL A 94 23.84 8.98 -10.51
CA VAL A 94 22.65 8.14 -10.24
C VAL A 94 23.04 6.98 -9.33
N GLN A 95 24.11 6.26 -9.67
CA GLN A 95 24.60 5.16 -8.83
C GLN A 95 25.06 5.65 -7.45
N LYS A 96 25.70 6.84 -7.40
CA LYS A 96 26.06 7.43 -6.11
C LYS A 96 24.83 7.70 -5.24
N LEU A 97 23.78 8.31 -5.80
CA LEU A 97 22.54 8.57 -5.07
C LEU A 97 21.88 7.29 -4.57
N LEU A 98 21.79 6.27 -5.43
CA LEU A 98 21.22 4.96 -5.07
C LEU A 98 22.08 4.25 -4.01
N GLY A 99 23.40 4.31 -4.14
CA GLY A 99 24.34 3.72 -3.18
C GLY A 99 24.30 4.42 -1.82
N ASP A 100 24.22 5.74 -1.79
CA ASP A 100 24.10 6.52 -0.54
C ASP A 100 22.77 6.21 0.17
N PHE A 101 21.66 6.12 -0.59
CA PHE A 101 20.37 5.72 -0.04
C PHE A 101 20.41 4.30 0.53
N TRP A 102 21.01 3.36 -0.22
CA TRP A 102 21.21 1.98 0.21
C TRP A 102 22.02 1.90 1.50
N ALA A 103 23.18 2.56 1.55
CA ALA A 103 24.05 2.59 2.72
C ALA A 103 23.34 3.15 3.95
N SER A 104 22.64 4.30 3.81
CA SER A 104 21.92 4.92 4.92
C SER A 104 20.81 4.05 5.46
N GLY A 105 20.09 3.35 4.57
CA GLY A 105 19.02 2.44 4.97
C GLY A 105 19.52 1.19 5.68
N LEU A 106 20.72 0.70 5.33
CA LEU A 106 21.35 -0.48 5.95
C LEU A 106 22.08 -0.17 7.27
N ASP A 107 22.33 1.10 7.59
CA ASP A 107 22.93 1.50 8.87
C ASP A 107 21.89 1.43 9.99
N GLU A 108 21.62 0.20 10.47
CA GLU A 108 20.65 -0.02 11.54
C GLU A 108 21.02 0.74 12.82
N ALA A 109 22.31 0.93 13.10
CA ALA A 109 22.73 1.64 14.29
C ALA A 109 22.33 3.14 14.24
N ALA A 110 22.50 3.78 13.08
CA ALA A 110 22.04 5.15 12.87
C ALA A 110 20.51 5.24 12.92
N VAL A 111 19.79 4.30 12.30
CA VAL A 111 18.31 4.25 12.33
C VAL A 111 17.78 4.08 13.75
N GLU A 112 18.43 3.23 14.58
CA GLU A 112 18.04 3.07 15.99
C GLU A 112 18.32 4.36 16.79
N ALA A 113 19.46 5.01 16.55
CA ALA A 113 19.82 6.26 17.23
C ALA A 113 18.86 7.40 16.88
N ASP A 114 18.38 7.45 15.63
CA ASP A 114 17.42 8.45 15.19
C ASP A 114 16.02 8.23 15.78
N GLY A 115 15.63 7.00 16.03
CA GLY A 115 14.33 6.64 16.63
C GLY A 115 13.15 7.25 15.90
N SER A 116 12.44 8.20 16.54
CA SER A 116 11.30 8.94 15.98
C SER A 116 11.69 10.29 15.35
N ASN A 117 12.96 10.68 15.36
CA ASN A 117 13.40 11.99 14.86
C ASN A 117 12.99 12.25 13.39
N PRO A 118 13.05 11.28 12.46
CA PRO A 118 12.65 11.50 11.07
C PRO A 118 11.19 11.96 10.90
N ILE A 119 10.31 11.57 11.80
CA ILE A 119 8.88 11.96 11.77
C ILE A 119 8.56 13.13 12.71
N ALA A 120 9.51 13.61 13.51
CA ALA A 120 9.29 14.68 14.48
C ALA A 120 8.69 15.97 13.86
N PRO A 121 9.10 16.43 12.67
CA PRO A 121 8.48 17.59 12.03
C PRO A 121 6.99 17.40 11.76
N LEU A 122 6.57 16.18 11.36
CA LEU A 122 5.17 15.83 11.10
C LEU A 122 4.37 15.80 12.42
N LEU A 123 4.94 15.18 13.46
CA LEU A 123 4.34 15.12 14.78
C LEU A 123 4.17 16.53 15.38
N THR A 124 5.15 17.41 15.17
CA THR A 124 5.08 18.82 15.60
C THR A 124 3.93 19.54 14.92
N ARG A 125 3.77 19.37 13.60
CA ARG A 125 2.64 19.93 12.84
C ARG A 125 1.30 19.42 13.36
N ILE A 126 1.17 18.12 13.60
CA ILE A 126 -0.05 17.51 14.15
C ILE A 126 -0.37 18.09 15.53
N ASN A 127 0.63 18.20 16.40
CA ASN A 127 0.46 18.76 17.74
C ASN A 127 0.04 20.24 17.74
N ALA A 128 0.35 20.98 16.68
CA ALA A 128 -0.05 22.37 16.50
C ALA A 128 -1.53 22.57 16.16
N ILE A 129 -2.29 21.51 15.84
CA ILE A 129 -3.73 21.58 15.60
C ILE A 129 -4.44 22.02 16.88
N LYS A 130 -5.10 23.18 16.86
CA LYS A 130 -5.85 23.75 18.02
C LYS A 130 -7.35 23.76 17.79
N LYS A 131 -7.79 23.79 16.55
CA LYS A 131 -9.20 23.92 16.16
C LYS A 131 -9.49 23.17 14.85
N ALA A 132 -10.75 22.89 14.60
CA ALA A 132 -11.22 22.14 13.44
C ALA A 132 -10.62 22.63 12.11
N LYS A 133 -10.55 23.93 11.91
CA LYS A 133 -10.04 24.53 10.66
C LYS A 133 -8.54 24.29 10.40
N ASP A 134 -7.79 23.81 11.39
CA ASP A 134 -6.36 23.49 11.24
C ASP A 134 -6.15 22.05 10.67
N VAL A 135 -7.19 21.21 10.72
CA VAL A 135 -7.14 19.80 10.30
C VAL A 135 -6.87 19.64 8.79
N PRO A 136 -7.59 20.33 7.87
CA PRO A 136 -7.37 20.17 6.44
C PRO A 136 -5.94 20.49 5.99
N ALA A 137 -5.34 21.53 6.53
CA ALA A 137 -3.95 21.89 6.24
C ALA A 137 -2.96 20.82 6.70
N SER A 138 -3.25 20.12 7.81
CA SER A 138 -2.43 19.00 8.27
C SER A 138 -2.61 17.77 7.40
N ILE A 139 -3.82 17.47 6.94
CA ILE A 139 -4.11 16.41 5.95
C ILE A 139 -3.31 16.69 4.67
N ALA A 140 -3.43 17.89 4.11
CA ALA A 140 -2.73 18.26 2.88
C ALA A 140 -1.21 18.11 3.00
N ALA A 141 -0.63 18.52 4.13
CA ALA A 141 0.81 18.41 4.36
C ALA A 141 1.30 16.95 4.50
N LEU A 142 0.50 16.05 5.05
CA LEU A 142 0.83 14.63 5.12
C LEU A 142 0.80 13.98 3.73
N HIS A 143 -0.19 14.31 2.91
CA HIS A 143 -0.24 13.86 1.52
C HIS A 143 0.96 14.35 0.69
N GLN A 144 1.45 15.58 0.92
CA GLN A 144 2.65 16.11 0.24
C GLN A 144 3.91 15.28 0.47
N VAL A 145 4.00 14.59 1.61
CA VAL A 145 5.12 13.70 1.93
C VAL A 145 4.81 12.22 1.71
N GLY A 146 3.72 11.93 0.98
CA GLY A 146 3.37 10.56 0.61
C GLY A 146 2.67 9.75 1.70
N ILE A 147 2.14 10.40 2.74
CA ILE A 147 1.36 9.75 3.81
C ILE A 147 -0.12 10.06 3.62
N PRO A 148 -0.88 9.21 2.90
CA PRO A 148 -2.31 9.44 2.69
C PRO A 148 -3.09 9.22 3.99
N VAL A 149 -3.88 10.23 4.35
CA VAL A 149 -4.73 10.21 5.54
C VAL A 149 -6.15 10.68 5.19
N ALA A 150 -7.14 10.16 5.85
CA ALA A 150 -8.57 10.45 5.67
C ALA A 150 -9.16 9.99 4.31
N PHE A 151 -8.43 10.12 3.23
CA PHE A 151 -8.77 9.67 1.88
C PHE A 151 -7.49 9.41 1.08
N ASN A 152 -7.63 8.81 -0.10
CA ASN A 152 -6.55 8.69 -1.08
C ASN A 152 -6.73 9.75 -2.17
N PHE A 153 -5.61 10.24 -2.71
CA PHE A 153 -5.60 11.17 -3.84
C PHE A 153 -4.42 10.86 -4.77
N GLY A 154 -4.68 10.83 -6.07
CA GLY A 154 -3.63 10.62 -7.07
C GLY A 154 -4.14 10.90 -8.47
N PRO A 155 -3.24 11.10 -9.45
CA PRO A 155 -3.62 11.28 -10.84
C PRO A 155 -3.99 9.93 -11.46
N ASP A 156 -5.02 9.93 -12.31
CA ASP A 156 -5.37 8.81 -13.18
C ASP A 156 -5.99 9.35 -14.47
N VAL A 157 -6.18 8.46 -15.45
CA VAL A 157 -6.72 8.79 -16.76
C VAL A 157 -8.17 9.28 -16.63
N ASP A 158 -8.50 10.38 -17.31
CA ASP A 158 -9.89 10.78 -17.50
C ASP A 158 -10.59 9.79 -18.43
N LEU A 159 -11.54 8.98 -17.92
CA LEU A 159 -12.22 7.94 -18.73
C LEU A 159 -13.06 8.52 -19.88
N LYS A 160 -13.29 9.83 -19.94
CA LYS A 160 -13.96 10.52 -21.05
C LYS A 160 -12.99 11.18 -22.05
N ALA A 161 -11.71 11.30 -21.65
CA ALA A 161 -10.66 11.89 -22.47
C ALA A 161 -9.34 11.19 -22.15
N LEU A 162 -9.11 10.02 -22.76
CA LEU A 162 -8.03 9.07 -22.41
C LEU A 162 -6.60 9.63 -22.59
N ASP A 163 -6.46 10.75 -23.25
CA ASP A 163 -5.24 11.53 -23.40
C ASP A 163 -4.99 12.53 -22.26
N ARG A 164 -5.97 12.69 -21.36
CA ARG A 164 -5.93 13.58 -20.19
C ARG A 164 -5.81 12.77 -18.90
N HIS A 165 -5.04 13.30 -17.92
CA HIS A 165 -5.04 12.85 -16.54
C HIS A 165 -5.71 13.90 -15.67
N ILE A 166 -6.49 13.45 -14.69
CA ILE A 166 -7.14 14.30 -13.69
C ILE A 166 -6.86 13.75 -12.28
N GLY A 167 -7.04 14.58 -11.26
CA GLY A 167 -6.93 14.13 -9.86
C GLY A 167 -8.13 13.30 -9.45
N TYR A 168 -7.88 12.16 -8.81
CA TYR A 168 -8.91 11.28 -8.25
C TYR A 168 -8.91 11.32 -6.73
N PHE A 169 -10.02 11.70 -6.15
CA PHE A 169 -10.32 11.52 -4.75
C PHE A 169 -11.00 10.17 -4.53
N MET A 170 -10.40 9.32 -3.73
CA MET A 170 -10.86 7.95 -3.47
C MET A 170 -10.94 7.70 -1.97
N GLN A 171 -11.71 6.70 -1.59
CA GLN A 171 -11.74 6.27 -0.19
C GLN A 171 -10.36 5.87 0.32
N GLY A 172 -10.11 6.11 1.61
CA GLY A 172 -8.83 5.79 2.26
C GLY A 172 -8.87 6.12 3.74
N GLY A 173 -7.69 6.21 4.35
CA GLY A 173 -7.54 6.65 5.73
C GLY A 173 -7.85 5.61 6.80
N MET A 174 -8.18 4.38 6.43
CA MET A 174 -8.36 3.25 7.34
C MET A 174 -7.07 2.45 7.48
N GLY A 175 -6.81 1.89 8.65
CA GLY A 175 -5.64 1.07 8.89
C GLY A 175 -5.81 -0.39 8.52
N LEU A 176 -7.05 -0.90 8.44
CA LEU A 176 -7.37 -2.24 7.93
C LEU A 176 -7.76 -2.19 6.46
N PRO A 177 -7.43 -3.24 5.69
CA PRO A 177 -7.61 -3.23 4.23
C PRO A 177 -9.06 -3.30 3.79
N ASP A 178 -9.93 -3.94 4.58
CA ASP A 178 -11.36 -4.08 4.26
C ASP A 178 -12.21 -3.29 5.23
N PRO A 179 -13.03 -2.32 4.76
CA PRO A 179 -13.99 -1.60 5.59
C PRO A 179 -14.93 -2.50 6.39
N ALA A 180 -15.22 -3.70 5.90
CA ALA A 180 -16.09 -4.64 6.58
C ALA A 180 -15.59 -5.06 7.98
N PHE A 181 -14.27 -5.06 8.21
CA PHE A 181 -13.71 -5.37 9.53
C PHE A 181 -14.17 -4.41 10.64
N TYR A 182 -14.52 -3.18 10.30
CA TYR A 182 -14.97 -2.18 11.28
C TYR A 182 -16.43 -2.32 11.67
N THR A 183 -17.24 -3.08 10.92
CA THR A 183 -18.70 -3.19 11.12
C THR A 183 -19.18 -4.59 11.43
N ARG A 184 -18.38 -5.62 11.16
CA ARG A 184 -18.70 -7.01 11.47
C ARG A 184 -18.56 -7.29 12.97
N THR A 185 -19.38 -8.24 13.46
CA THR A 185 -19.47 -8.58 14.88
C THR A 185 -19.23 -10.07 15.15
N ASP A 186 -18.79 -10.84 14.14
CA ASP A 186 -18.41 -12.24 14.35
C ASP A 186 -17.14 -12.35 15.22
N ALA A 187 -16.97 -13.49 15.86
CA ALA A 187 -15.92 -13.71 16.87
C ALA A 187 -14.51 -13.46 16.33
N ASP A 188 -14.25 -13.86 15.08
CA ASP A 188 -12.93 -13.70 14.45
C ASP A 188 -12.62 -12.24 14.17
N THR A 189 -13.61 -11.49 13.69
CA THR A 189 -13.47 -10.05 13.47
C THR A 189 -13.28 -9.30 14.79
N VAL A 190 -14.01 -9.65 15.84
CA VAL A 190 -13.83 -9.05 17.18
C VAL A 190 -12.43 -9.32 17.71
N ALA A 191 -11.92 -10.56 17.56
CA ALA A 191 -10.56 -10.91 17.95
C ALA A 191 -9.49 -10.14 17.14
N LEU A 192 -9.70 -10.00 15.83
CA LEU A 192 -8.84 -9.19 14.96
C LEU A 192 -8.82 -7.72 15.40
N MET A 193 -9.98 -7.13 15.66
CA MET A 193 -10.10 -5.74 16.12
C MET A 193 -9.42 -5.52 17.48
N GLY A 194 -9.42 -6.52 18.37
CA GLY A 194 -8.65 -6.49 19.61
C GLY A 194 -7.15 -6.42 19.38
N ARG A 195 -6.63 -7.23 18.46
CA ARG A 195 -5.20 -7.20 18.05
C ARG A 195 -4.84 -5.90 17.35
N TYR A 196 -5.71 -5.41 16.47
CA TYR A 196 -5.56 -4.12 15.79
C TYR A 196 -5.48 -2.97 16.81
N ARG A 197 -6.37 -2.93 17.80
CA ARG A 197 -6.32 -1.92 18.84
C ARG A 197 -5.00 -1.93 19.62
N ASN A 198 -4.45 -3.10 19.89
CA ASN A 198 -3.15 -3.22 20.56
C ASN A 198 -2.03 -2.67 19.69
N TYR A 199 -2.05 -2.94 18.38
CA TYR A 199 -1.10 -2.37 17.44
C TYR A 199 -1.19 -0.83 17.38
N VAL A 200 -2.40 -0.29 17.28
CA VAL A 200 -2.61 1.18 17.34
C VAL A 200 -2.03 1.77 18.62
N LYS A 201 -2.23 1.12 19.77
CA LYS A 201 -1.64 1.56 21.05
C LYS A 201 -0.11 1.56 21.03
N GLN A 202 0.51 0.53 20.46
CA GLN A 202 1.97 0.45 20.35
C GLN A 202 2.53 1.60 19.51
N ILE A 203 1.96 1.84 18.35
CA ILE A 203 2.39 2.96 17.49
C ILE A 203 2.14 4.32 18.14
N LEU A 204 1.01 4.52 18.80
CA LEU A 204 0.73 5.75 19.54
C LEU A 204 1.74 5.97 20.68
N ALA A 205 2.13 4.91 21.39
CA ALA A 205 3.17 5.00 22.42
C ALA A 205 4.52 5.42 21.82
N LEU A 206 4.93 4.80 20.72
CA LEU A 206 6.18 5.10 20.02
C LEU A 206 6.20 6.52 19.45
N THR A 207 5.03 7.06 19.06
CA THR A 207 4.89 8.46 18.60
C THR A 207 4.67 9.48 19.72
N GLY A 208 4.81 9.07 20.99
CA GLY A 208 4.86 9.97 22.15
C GLY A 208 3.53 10.19 22.88
N THR A 209 2.51 9.34 22.68
CA THR A 209 1.30 9.39 23.49
C THR A 209 1.60 8.91 24.92
N PRO A 210 1.28 9.70 25.97
CA PRO A 210 1.46 9.27 27.35
C PRO A 210 0.67 8.00 27.70
N ALA A 211 1.25 7.13 28.52
CA ALA A 211 0.64 5.83 28.88
C ALA A 211 -0.81 5.96 29.37
N ALA A 212 -1.12 6.96 30.18
CA ALA A 212 -2.46 7.21 30.70
C ALA A 212 -3.51 7.58 29.64
N LYS A 213 -3.08 7.96 28.42
CA LYS A 213 -3.98 8.35 27.31
C LYS A 213 -4.10 7.29 26.23
N LEU A 214 -3.25 6.26 26.21
CA LEU A 214 -3.15 5.28 25.12
C LEU A 214 -4.48 4.59 24.81
N ASP A 215 -5.19 4.13 25.81
CA ASP A 215 -6.47 3.45 25.61
C ASP A 215 -7.54 4.36 25.02
N ALA A 216 -7.63 5.59 25.51
CA ALA A 216 -8.60 6.57 25.03
C ALA A 216 -8.26 7.04 23.60
N GLU A 217 -6.99 7.30 23.30
CA GLU A 217 -6.56 7.71 21.96
C GLU A 217 -6.71 6.58 20.94
N ALA A 218 -6.35 5.32 21.29
CA ALA A 218 -6.57 4.18 20.42
C ALA A 218 -8.06 3.93 20.14
N GLN A 219 -8.91 4.06 21.16
CA GLN A 219 -10.36 3.97 20.95
C GLN A 219 -10.88 5.08 20.03
N SER A 220 -10.34 6.29 20.17
CA SER A 220 -10.69 7.43 19.31
C SER A 220 -10.27 7.21 17.85
N VAL A 221 -9.09 6.65 17.61
CA VAL A 221 -8.63 6.25 16.27
C VAL A 221 -9.58 5.24 15.63
N ILE A 222 -9.89 4.15 16.34
CA ILE A 222 -10.79 3.10 15.82
C ILE A 222 -12.18 3.66 15.57
N ALA A 223 -12.69 4.53 16.45
CA ALA A 223 -13.99 5.16 16.26
C ALA A 223 -14.03 6.05 15.00
N LEU A 224 -12.97 6.82 14.75
CA LEU A 224 -12.85 7.64 13.54
C LEU A 224 -12.80 6.77 12.28
N GLU A 225 -11.96 5.74 12.27
CA GLU A 225 -11.86 4.80 11.15
C GLU A 225 -13.18 4.02 10.92
N THR A 226 -13.89 3.66 11.98
CA THR A 226 -15.22 3.05 11.89
C THR A 226 -16.23 3.99 11.22
N GLU A 227 -16.17 5.28 11.54
CA GLU A 227 -17.01 6.28 10.85
C GLU A 227 -16.67 6.34 9.35
N LEU A 228 -15.38 6.33 8.97
CA LEU A 228 -14.99 6.27 7.56
C LEU A 228 -15.51 4.99 6.89
N ALA A 229 -15.36 3.84 7.54
CA ALA A 229 -15.75 2.54 7.01
C ALA A 229 -17.26 2.41 6.71
N ARG A 230 -18.12 3.10 7.44
CA ARG A 230 -19.57 3.02 7.28
C ARG A 230 -20.08 3.47 5.92
N ASN A 231 -19.39 4.40 5.28
CA ASN A 231 -19.74 4.90 3.95
C ASN A 231 -18.70 4.54 2.89
N ALA A 232 -17.74 3.69 3.22
CA ALA A 232 -16.76 3.19 2.28
C ALA A 232 -17.36 2.09 1.40
N GLN A 233 -16.96 2.03 0.14
CA GLN A 233 -17.29 0.95 -0.78
C GLN A 233 -16.62 -0.36 -0.31
N SER A 234 -17.23 -1.49 -0.65
CA SER A 234 -16.60 -2.80 -0.48
C SER A 234 -15.35 -2.94 -1.36
N LEU A 235 -14.48 -3.90 -1.03
CA LEU A 235 -13.32 -4.22 -1.88
C LEU A 235 -13.70 -4.53 -3.33
N ALA A 236 -14.80 -5.25 -3.54
CA ALA A 236 -15.32 -5.52 -4.89
C ALA A 236 -15.74 -4.23 -5.61
N GLY A 237 -16.31 -3.27 -4.87
CA GLY A 237 -16.73 -1.97 -5.41
C GLY A 237 -15.53 -1.14 -5.90
N ILE A 238 -14.50 -1.00 -5.09
CA ILE A 238 -13.32 -0.19 -5.43
C ILE A 238 -12.48 -0.78 -6.55
N ASN A 239 -12.53 -2.10 -6.75
CA ASN A 239 -11.81 -2.77 -7.83
C ASN A 239 -12.45 -2.55 -9.22
N ASN A 240 -13.64 -1.98 -9.29
CA ASN A 240 -14.23 -1.55 -10.54
C ASN A 240 -13.84 -0.10 -10.84
N PRO A 241 -13.00 0.17 -11.85
CA PRO A 241 -12.53 1.53 -12.14
C PRO A 241 -13.65 2.52 -12.46
N PHE A 242 -14.78 2.04 -12.99
CA PHE A 242 -15.93 2.90 -13.26
C PHE A 242 -16.62 3.41 -12.00
N ASN A 243 -16.51 2.69 -10.88
CA ASN A 243 -17.01 3.17 -9.59
C ASN A 243 -16.15 4.31 -9.01
N ASN A 244 -14.91 4.42 -9.45
CA ASN A 244 -13.98 5.45 -9.02
C ASN A 244 -14.02 6.69 -9.92
N TYR A 245 -14.82 6.68 -10.99
CA TYR A 245 -14.92 7.78 -11.93
C TYR A 245 -16.24 8.55 -11.76
N ALA A 246 -16.15 9.69 -11.10
CA ALA A 246 -17.26 10.62 -10.90
C ALA A 246 -16.75 12.07 -11.05
N PRO A 247 -16.66 12.59 -12.29
CA PRO A 247 -16.09 13.91 -12.55
C PRO A 247 -16.94 15.03 -11.93
N ILE A 248 -16.26 15.95 -11.26
CA ILE A 248 -16.83 17.12 -10.62
C ILE A 248 -15.92 18.32 -10.84
N SER A 249 -16.49 19.50 -11.10
CA SER A 249 -15.69 20.72 -11.20
C SER A 249 -15.11 21.11 -9.83
N THR A 250 -13.91 21.68 -9.82
CA THR A 250 -13.27 22.15 -8.57
C THR A 250 -14.09 23.21 -7.87
N LYS A 251 -14.81 24.04 -8.63
CA LYS A 251 -15.76 25.02 -8.07
C LYS A 251 -16.90 24.36 -7.30
N GLU A 252 -17.48 23.30 -7.85
CA GLU A 252 -18.55 22.54 -7.21
C GLU A 252 -18.03 21.74 -6.02
N LEU A 253 -16.85 21.14 -6.14
CA LEU A 253 -16.13 20.46 -5.07
C LEU A 253 -16.03 21.33 -3.82
N ASN A 254 -15.56 22.57 -3.98
CA ASN A 254 -15.39 23.53 -2.88
C ASN A 254 -16.70 23.98 -2.27
N SER A 255 -17.75 24.10 -3.07
CA SER A 255 -19.08 24.46 -2.56
C SER A 255 -19.72 23.36 -1.72
N ARG A 256 -19.47 22.08 -2.06
CA ARG A 256 -20.03 20.91 -1.37
C ARG A 256 -19.27 20.52 -0.11
N TYR A 257 -17.92 20.68 -0.09
CA TYR A 257 -17.04 20.15 0.96
C TYR A 257 -16.19 21.27 1.57
N ARG A 258 -16.84 22.27 2.15
CA ARG A 258 -16.23 23.53 2.62
C ARG A 258 -15.26 23.33 3.79
N ASN A 259 -15.55 22.37 4.68
CA ASN A 259 -14.74 22.15 5.86
C ASN A 259 -13.45 21.41 5.53
N LEU A 260 -13.44 20.57 4.48
CA LEU A 260 -12.27 19.86 3.98
C LEU A 260 -11.27 20.76 3.24
N GLN A 261 -11.71 21.93 2.75
CA GLN A 261 -10.88 22.90 2.03
C GLN A 261 -10.12 22.21 0.86
N LEU A 262 -10.84 21.44 0.04
CA LEU A 262 -10.23 20.60 -1.00
C LEU A 262 -9.54 21.42 -2.11
N ASP A 263 -9.90 22.68 -2.31
CA ASP A 263 -9.17 23.63 -3.17
C ASP A 263 -7.76 23.93 -2.64
N ALA A 264 -7.66 24.21 -1.34
CA ALA A 264 -6.36 24.41 -0.69
C ALA A 264 -5.52 23.12 -0.71
N PHE A 265 -6.18 21.96 -0.57
CA PHE A 265 -5.55 20.66 -0.73
C PHE A 265 -4.97 20.49 -2.14
N LEU A 266 -5.76 20.69 -3.21
CA LEU A 266 -5.33 20.58 -4.59
C LEU A 266 -4.14 21.50 -4.89
N LYS A 267 -4.21 22.76 -4.47
CA LYS A 267 -3.10 23.72 -4.59
C LYS A 267 -1.84 23.22 -3.88
N ALA A 268 -1.98 22.68 -2.67
CA ALA A 268 -0.86 22.12 -1.92
C ALA A 268 -0.23 20.91 -2.64
N GLN A 269 -1.02 20.11 -3.36
CA GLN A 269 -0.52 19.01 -4.19
C GLN A 269 0.01 19.48 -5.54
N GLY A 270 -0.03 20.77 -5.86
CA GLY A 270 0.40 21.32 -7.15
C GLY A 270 -0.56 21.02 -8.30
N VAL A 271 -1.84 20.77 -8.00
CA VAL A 271 -2.90 20.51 -8.98
C VAL A 271 -3.68 21.79 -9.23
N ASP A 272 -3.73 22.20 -10.50
CA ASP A 272 -4.43 23.42 -10.98
C ASP A 272 -5.46 23.06 -12.07
N ASP A 273 -6.11 21.91 -11.93
CA ASP A 273 -7.15 21.46 -12.83
C ASP A 273 -8.52 22.03 -12.43
N ASP A 274 -9.37 22.25 -13.42
CA ASP A 274 -10.77 22.65 -13.23
C ASP A 274 -11.71 21.45 -12.98
N LEU A 275 -11.23 20.24 -13.20
CA LEU A 275 -11.96 18.98 -13.11
C LEU A 275 -11.18 17.96 -12.30
N VAL A 276 -11.86 17.26 -11.42
CA VAL A 276 -11.34 16.10 -10.68
C VAL A 276 -12.41 14.99 -10.65
N SER A 277 -12.02 13.77 -10.29
CA SER A 277 -12.97 12.71 -9.97
C SER A 277 -13.13 12.58 -8.46
N LEU A 278 -14.37 12.51 -7.97
CA LEU A 278 -14.68 12.23 -6.57
C LEU A 278 -15.77 11.15 -6.50
N ALA A 279 -15.33 9.90 -6.37
CA ALA A 279 -16.19 8.73 -6.51
C ALA A 279 -17.24 8.56 -5.41
N ASP A 280 -16.90 8.94 -4.18
CA ASP A 280 -17.72 8.64 -3.01
C ASP A 280 -18.28 9.91 -2.35
N PRO A 281 -19.29 10.56 -2.95
CA PRO A 281 -19.82 11.81 -2.42
C PRO A 281 -20.41 11.66 -1.00
N GLY A 282 -20.90 10.48 -0.64
CA GLY A 282 -21.41 10.16 0.70
C GLY A 282 -20.28 10.14 1.74
N LEU A 283 -19.19 9.45 1.44
CA LEU A 283 -18.00 9.41 2.28
C LEU A 283 -17.40 10.80 2.48
N PHE A 284 -17.24 11.58 1.40
CA PHE A 284 -16.67 12.91 1.48
C PHE A 284 -17.59 13.90 2.21
N LYS A 285 -18.91 13.78 2.09
CA LYS A 285 -19.87 14.55 2.88
C LYS A 285 -19.76 14.23 4.37
N GLN A 286 -19.60 12.95 4.72
CA GLN A 286 -19.37 12.53 6.11
C GLN A 286 -18.06 13.08 6.63
N LEU A 287 -16.98 12.91 5.86
CA LEU A 287 -15.65 13.40 6.21
C LEU A 287 -15.62 14.92 6.41
N ASP A 288 -16.29 15.68 5.53
CA ASP A 288 -16.46 17.13 5.67
C ASP A 288 -17.13 17.49 7.01
N GLY A 289 -18.19 16.76 7.38
CA GLY A 289 -18.84 16.92 8.68
C GLY A 289 -17.96 16.52 9.86
N MET A 290 -17.15 15.48 9.71
CA MET A 290 -16.22 15.02 10.77
C MET A 290 -15.17 16.08 11.12
N VAL A 291 -14.73 16.90 10.18
CA VAL A 291 -13.76 17.99 10.44
C VAL A 291 -14.25 18.91 11.55
N THR A 292 -15.54 19.23 11.56
CA THR A 292 -16.12 20.13 12.56
C THR A 292 -16.72 19.40 13.77
N LYS A 293 -17.19 18.18 13.60
CA LYS A 293 -17.85 17.38 14.65
C LYS A 293 -16.85 16.79 15.65
N LEU A 294 -15.69 16.35 15.17
CA LEU A 294 -14.68 15.73 16.01
C LEU A 294 -13.81 16.79 16.69
N LYS A 295 -13.40 16.52 17.92
CA LYS A 295 -12.48 17.38 18.66
C LYS A 295 -11.08 17.34 18.05
N PRO A 296 -10.31 18.42 18.11
CA PRO A 296 -8.92 18.47 17.63
C PRO A 296 -8.05 17.30 18.14
N ASP A 297 -8.21 16.90 19.39
CA ASP A 297 -7.42 15.81 19.97
C ASP A 297 -7.73 14.43 19.34
N GLN A 298 -8.96 14.21 18.85
CA GLN A 298 -9.30 12.98 18.11
C GLN A 298 -8.58 12.95 16.75
N TRP A 299 -8.54 14.09 16.06
CA TRP A 299 -7.77 14.23 14.83
C TRP A 299 -6.27 14.06 15.06
N LYS A 300 -5.73 14.67 16.14
CA LYS A 300 -4.31 14.49 16.48
C LYS A 300 -3.96 13.02 16.72
N ALA A 301 -4.76 12.28 17.48
CA ALA A 301 -4.54 10.87 17.75
C ALA A 301 -4.55 10.07 16.43
N TYR A 302 -5.55 10.29 15.57
CA TYR A 302 -5.66 9.63 14.28
C TYR A 302 -4.47 9.96 13.35
N LEU A 303 -4.13 11.22 13.16
CA LEU A 303 -3.02 11.62 12.28
C LEU A 303 -1.67 11.12 12.79
N ARG A 304 -1.45 11.13 14.12
CA ARG A 304 -0.25 10.58 14.74
C ARG A 304 -0.14 9.08 14.51
N TRP A 305 -1.24 8.37 14.69
CA TRP A 305 -1.35 6.95 14.36
C TRP A 305 -0.98 6.70 12.90
N ARG A 306 -1.57 7.42 11.96
CA ARG A 306 -1.32 7.24 10.53
C ARG A 306 0.13 7.51 10.13
N VAL A 307 0.75 8.55 10.72
CA VAL A 307 2.18 8.83 10.48
C VAL A 307 3.04 7.69 11.02
N GLY A 308 2.83 7.26 12.24
CA GLY A 308 3.60 6.17 12.84
C GLY A 308 3.44 4.85 12.09
N ASP A 309 2.22 4.49 11.71
CA ASP A 309 1.90 3.28 10.95
C ASP A 309 2.55 3.29 9.54
N SER A 310 2.39 4.39 8.81
CA SER A 310 2.94 4.51 7.44
C SER A 310 4.47 4.53 7.41
N MET A 311 5.09 5.05 8.46
CA MET A 311 6.55 5.16 8.53
C MET A 311 7.21 4.01 9.29
N ALA A 312 6.44 3.12 9.93
CA ALA A 312 6.96 2.04 10.76
C ALA A 312 8.05 1.19 10.09
N PRO A 313 7.96 0.79 8.81
CA PRO A 313 8.99 0.00 8.13
C PRO A 313 10.36 0.71 8.03
N TYR A 314 10.38 2.03 8.10
CA TYR A 314 11.57 2.87 7.88
C TYR A 314 12.20 3.38 9.17
N LEU A 315 11.52 3.23 10.32
CA LEU A 315 11.97 3.72 11.62
C LEU A 315 12.72 2.65 12.43
N SER A 316 12.94 2.90 13.72
CA SER A 316 13.63 1.99 14.64
C SER A 316 12.96 0.63 14.75
N LYS A 317 13.73 -0.35 15.25
CA LYS A 317 13.28 -1.75 15.39
C LYS A 317 11.94 -1.87 16.13
N ALA A 318 11.69 -1.03 17.14
CA ALA A 318 10.45 -1.06 17.87
C ALA A 318 9.20 -0.80 17.00
N TYR A 319 9.31 0.10 16.02
CA TYR A 319 8.24 0.35 15.04
C TYR A 319 8.08 -0.82 14.07
N ARG A 320 9.20 -1.33 13.53
CA ARG A 320 9.20 -2.47 12.59
C ARG A 320 8.64 -3.73 13.23
N ASP A 321 9.03 -4.03 14.47
CA ASP A 321 8.50 -5.18 15.21
C ASP A 321 6.99 -5.04 15.43
N ALA A 322 6.51 -3.86 15.82
CA ALA A 322 5.09 -3.62 16.02
C ALA A 322 4.29 -3.78 14.70
N GLU A 323 4.81 -3.25 13.60
CA GLU A 323 4.22 -3.41 12.26
C GLU A 323 4.18 -4.89 11.86
N PHE A 324 5.31 -5.59 11.96
CA PHE A 324 5.40 -7.00 11.57
C PHE A 324 4.47 -7.89 12.40
N GLU A 325 4.43 -7.73 13.73
CA GLU A 325 3.55 -8.55 14.58
C GLU A 325 2.08 -8.42 14.22
N PHE A 326 1.64 -7.26 13.73
CA PHE A 326 0.26 -7.10 13.30
C PHE A 326 0.09 -7.31 11.79
N ARG A 327 0.79 -6.53 10.95
CA ARG A 327 0.57 -6.57 9.51
C ARG A 327 1.18 -7.81 8.86
N GLY A 328 2.39 -8.20 9.28
CA GLY A 328 3.06 -9.40 8.78
C GLY A 328 2.38 -10.66 9.32
N ARG A 329 2.44 -10.85 10.63
CA ARG A 329 2.02 -12.10 11.26
C ARG A 329 0.49 -12.28 11.29
N VAL A 330 -0.25 -11.26 11.73
CA VAL A 330 -1.72 -11.39 11.89
C VAL A 330 -2.46 -11.26 10.57
N LEU A 331 -2.12 -10.28 9.72
CA LEU A 331 -2.88 -10.05 8.48
C LEU A 331 -2.38 -10.91 7.32
N ARG A 332 -1.06 -11.10 7.17
CA ARG A 332 -0.48 -11.85 6.04
C ARG A 332 -0.07 -13.28 6.37
N GLY A 333 -0.07 -13.67 7.66
CA GLY A 333 0.33 -15.02 8.09
C GLY A 333 1.82 -15.29 7.97
N GLU A 334 2.65 -14.25 7.89
CA GLU A 334 4.10 -14.36 7.78
C GLU A 334 4.71 -14.88 9.09
N THR A 335 5.69 -15.76 8.98
CA THR A 335 6.36 -16.36 10.15
C THR A 335 7.62 -15.63 10.57
N LEU A 336 8.29 -14.98 9.63
CA LEU A 336 9.55 -14.23 9.84
C LEU A 336 9.42 -12.83 9.27
N PRO A 337 9.99 -11.82 9.94
CA PRO A 337 10.05 -10.47 9.40
C PRO A 337 10.95 -10.42 8.17
N PRO A 338 10.73 -9.45 7.26
CA PRO A 338 11.63 -9.20 6.16
C PRO A 338 13.04 -8.86 6.69
N GLN A 339 14.06 -9.19 5.90
CA GLN A 339 15.42 -8.74 6.21
C GLN A 339 15.53 -7.24 5.96
N ARG A 340 16.38 -6.54 6.70
CA ARG A 340 16.52 -5.07 6.58
C ARG A 340 16.73 -4.60 5.14
N TRP A 341 17.53 -5.31 4.36
CA TRP A 341 17.79 -4.97 2.97
C TRP A 341 16.52 -5.01 2.09
N GLU A 342 15.53 -5.84 2.42
CA GLU A 342 14.26 -5.92 1.68
C GLU A 342 13.41 -4.67 1.89
N ASP A 343 13.33 -4.17 3.13
CA ASP A 343 12.63 -2.92 3.45
C ASP A 343 13.31 -1.72 2.77
N VAL A 344 14.66 -1.70 2.77
CA VAL A 344 15.43 -0.62 2.13
C VAL A 344 15.28 -0.67 0.61
N LEU A 345 15.29 -1.86 0.02
CA LEU A 345 15.05 -2.03 -1.42
C LEU A 345 13.65 -1.54 -1.82
N GLU A 346 12.64 -1.86 -1.02
CA GLU A 346 11.28 -1.39 -1.26
C GLU A 346 11.19 0.14 -1.17
N ALA A 347 11.83 0.74 -0.16
CA ALA A 347 11.92 2.20 -0.04
C ALA A 347 12.57 2.85 -1.28
N ILE A 348 13.64 2.26 -1.81
CA ILE A 348 14.30 2.74 -3.03
C ILE A 348 13.39 2.57 -4.25
N ASN A 349 12.70 1.43 -4.39
CA ASN A 349 11.75 1.20 -5.48
C ASN A 349 10.62 2.24 -5.47
N VAL A 350 10.11 2.60 -4.30
CA VAL A 350 9.08 3.64 -4.15
C VAL A 350 9.63 5.04 -4.49
N ALA A 351 10.79 5.40 -3.94
CA ALA A 351 11.32 6.77 -4.03
C ALA A 351 12.12 7.03 -5.33
N ALA A 352 12.83 6.04 -5.84
CA ALA A 352 13.79 6.14 -6.94
C ALA A 352 13.70 4.98 -7.95
N GLY A 353 12.55 4.29 -8.01
CA GLY A 353 12.32 3.12 -8.87
C GLY A 353 12.70 3.33 -10.34
N PRO A 354 12.35 4.45 -11.00
CA PRO A 354 12.78 4.72 -12.38
C PRO A 354 14.31 4.80 -12.54
N MET A 355 15.03 5.30 -11.54
CA MET A 355 16.50 5.35 -11.54
C MET A 355 17.10 3.95 -11.42
N LEU A 356 16.64 3.18 -10.42
CA LEU A 356 17.07 1.79 -10.22
C LEU A 356 16.71 0.92 -11.42
N GLY A 357 15.49 1.07 -11.97
CA GLY A 357 15.03 0.35 -13.15
C GLY A 357 15.88 0.61 -14.39
N ARG A 358 16.37 1.84 -14.57
CA ARG A 358 17.30 2.19 -15.67
C ARG A 358 18.65 1.47 -15.52
N GLU A 359 19.22 1.46 -14.31
CA GLU A 359 20.48 0.75 -14.03
C GLU A 359 20.29 -0.77 -14.19
N TYR A 360 19.16 -1.30 -13.72
CA TYR A 360 18.79 -2.70 -13.89
C TYR A 360 18.70 -3.09 -15.37
N ALA A 361 17.96 -2.33 -16.15
CA ALA A 361 17.79 -2.58 -17.59
C ALA A 361 19.11 -2.49 -18.35
N ALA A 362 19.99 -1.55 -17.97
CA ALA A 362 21.31 -1.42 -18.61
C ALA A 362 22.19 -2.65 -18.36
N ARG A 363 22.06 -3.30 -17.19
CA ARG A 363 22.91 -4.45 -16.82
C ARG A 363 22.33 -5.79 -17.23
N TYR A 364 21.01 -6.00 -17.09
CA TYR A 364 20.38 -7.32 -17.19
C TYR A 364 19.52 -7.51 -18.44
N LEU A 365 19.23 -6.46 -19.20
CA LEU A 365 18.44 -6.54 -20.44
C LEU A 365 19.29 -6.14 -21.64
N SER A 366 19.61 -7.09 -22.49
CA SER A 366 20.28 -6.81 -23.75
C SER A 366 19.39 -5.93 -24.66
N ALA A 367 19.99 -5.34 -25.72
CA ALA A 367 19.21 -4.62 -26.72
C ALA A 367 18.20 -5.52 -27.44
N GLU A 368 18.53 -6.83 -27.57
CA GLU A 368 17.61 -7.84 -28.15
C GLU A 368 16.43 -8.10 -27.22
N ASP A 369 16.67 -8.33 -25.91
CA ASP A 369 15.59 -8.56 -24.94
C ASP A 369 14.60 -7.40 -24.92
N ARG A 370 15.11 -6.17 -25.00
CA ARG A 370 14.26 -4.96 -25.05
C ARG A 370 13.42 -4.89 -26.32
N ARG A 371 13.98 -5.24 -27.49
CA ARG A 371 13.22 -5.31 -28.74
C ARG A 371 12.15 -6.39 -28.67
N GLN A 372 12.48 -7.58 -28.13
CA GLN A 372 11.54 -8.67 -27.97
C GLN A 372 10.40 -8.29 -27.02
N ALA A 373 10.70 -7.63 -25.90
CA ALA A 373 9.69 -7.14 -24.96
C ALA A 373 8.75 -6.12 -25.64
N ALA A 374 9.30 -5.16 -26.38
CA ALA A 374 8.49 -4.20 -27.15
C ALA A 374 7.59 -4.91 -28.17
N TRP A 375 8.13 -5.87 -28.91
CA TRP A 375 7.35 -6.67 -29.86
C TRP A 375 6.20 -7.44 -29.19
N ILE A 376 6.43 -8.05 -28.01
CA ILE A 376 5.39 -8.73 -27.24
C ILE A 376 4.27 -7.77 -26.85
N VAL A 377 4.63 -6.57 -26.35
CA VAL A 377 3.65 -5.53 -25.98
C VAL A 377 2.81 -5.10 -27.19
N ASP A 378 3.45 -4.90 -28.33
CA ASP A 378 2.75 -4.53 -29.56
C ASP A 378 1.77 -5.64 -30.00
N LYS A 379 2.18 -6.90 -29.91
CA LYS A 379 1.30 -8.04 -30.23
C LYS A 379 0.12 -8.23 -29.28
N VAL A 380 0.26 -7.80 -28.03
CA VAL A 380 -0.85 -7.82 -27.05
C VAL A 380 -1.86 -6.68 -27.33
N ARG A 381 -1.40 -5.59 -27.96
CA ARG A 381 -2.25 -4.45 -28.32
C ARG A 381 -3.06 -4.66 -29.61
N GLU A 382 -2.57 -5.49 -30.56
CA GLU A 382 -3.27 -5.92 -31.77
C GLU A 382 -4.49 -6.82 -31.45
#